data_4a832dbe1b4171502cbb401a6fc2c771
#
_entry.id   4a832dbe1b4171502cbb401a6fc2c771
#
_cell.length_a   1.000
_cell.length_b   1.000
_cell.length_c   1.000
_cell.angle_alpha   90.00
_cell.angle_beta   90.00
_cell.angle_gamma   90.00
#
_symmetry.space_group_name_H-M   'P 1'
#
loop_
_entity.id
_entity.type
_entity.pdbx_description
1 polymer ?
#
loop_
_entity_poly.entity_id
_entity_poly.type
_entity_poly.pdbx_seq_one_letter_code
_entity_poly.pdbx_strand_id
1 'polypeptide(L)'
;TSLIFKSSLGHSPDFGFTDADYWIRFRVQKQTNEPISWVLQNNYPMIDELNVFLINEKSGRILHKSIKEALPSYQRDINVHQCAIPLDVSPYQTYTVYVHLTATDAKKIQFVISETHHFYRTYLDELWFWSAHLGFVLCMIIVQLVFLLVTKERNFLLYVLFLTGYLVVAVVGGYGFVDNLFWPDNEWLRRYSIVIAVTLSNILGVLFYTHALRLKKLAPLLYKLLLIEGILSVLLSSWIYVWPDTLSPNVYSCALVVIF
;
A
#
# COMPACT_ATOMS: atom_id res chain seq x y z
N THR A 1 14.41 30.89 -9.00
CA THR A 1 13.71 31.04 -7.71
C THR A 1 14.48 30.24 -6.67
N SER A 2 15.01 30.90 -5.63
CA SER A 2 15.74 30.20 -4.55
C SER A 2 14.73 29.44 -3.68
N LEU A 3 14.88 28.13 -3.59
CA LEU A 3 14.08 27.30 -2.68
C LEU A 3 14.49 27.62 -1.23
N ILE A 4 13.53 27.99 -0.40
CA ILE A 4 13.74 28.24 1.03
C ILE A 4 13.38 26.95 1.77
N PHE A 5 14.38 26.25 2.31
CA PHE A 5 14.17 25.06 3.14
C PHE A 5 13.91 25.45 4.60
N LYS A 6 12.85 24.89 5.18
CA LYS A 6 12.54 24.99 6.61
C LYS A 6 12.95 23.70 7.32
N SER A 7 13.48 23.79 8.52
CA SER A 7 13.74 22.60 9.34
C SER A 7 12.44 21.92 9.72
N SER A 8 12.39 20.58 9.56
CA SER A 8 11.25 19.80 10.03
C SER A 8 11.27 19.73 11.55
N LEU A 9 10.15 20.08 12.19
CA LEU A 9 9.99 20.03 13.66
C LEU A 9 9.61 18.63 14.18
N GLY A 10 9.44 17.64 13.31
CA GLY A 10 9.02 16.28 13.68
C GLY A 10 9.76 15.20 12.91
N HIS A 11 9.73 13.98 13.46
CA HIS A 11 10.38 12.82 12.83
C HIS A 11 9.69 12.32 11.54
N SER A 12 8.42 12.63 11.34
CA SER A 12 7.64 12.21 10.19
C SER A 12 6.60 13.28 9.84
N PRO A 13 6.97 14.28 9.03
CA PRO A 13 6.01 15.31 8.63
C PRO A 13 4.88 14.66 7.80
N ASP A 14 3.65 14.96 8.20
CA ASP A 14 2.43 14.59 7.50
C ASP A 14 1.79 15.86 6.97
N PHE A 15 1.72 15.97 5.65
CA PHE A 15 1.15 17.15 4.98
C PHE A 15 -0.30 16.94 4.54
N GLY A 16 -0.86 15.75 4.83
CA GLY A 16 -2.21 15.39 4.42
C GLY A 16 -2.38 15.41 2.90
N PHE A 17 -3.60 15.70 2.46
CA PHE A 17 -3.95 15.79 1.04
C PHE A 17 -3.61 17.19 0.52
N THR A 18 -2.70 17.30 -0.43
CA THR A 18 -2.27 18.56 -1.02
C THR A 18 -1.68 18.34 -2.40
N ASP A 19 -1.93 19.25 -3.34
CA ASP A 19 -1.35 19.22 -4.69
C ASP A 19 0.08 19.77 -4.74
N ALA A 20 0.62 20.26 -3.60
CA ALA A 20 1.94 20.85 -3.57
C ALA A 20 3.04 19.79 -3.68
N ASP A 21 4.07 20.07 -4.48
CA ASP A 21 5.27 19.26 -4.55
C ASP A 21 6.20 19.55 -3.37
N TYR A 22 6.78 18.50 -2.82
CA TYR A 22 7.66 18.62 -1.67
C TYR A 22 9.10 18.27 -2.02
N TRP A 23 10.00 19.16 -1.61
CA TRP A 23 11.43 18.96 -1.69
C TRP A 23 12.01 18.79 -0.28
N ILE A 24 12.72 17.70 -0.07
CA ILE A 24 13.37 17.39 1.20
C ILE A 24 14.86 17.41 0.97
N ARG A 25 15.60 18.02 1.91
CA ARG A 25 17.05 18.08 1.85
C ARG A 25 17.65 17.59 3.16
N PHE A 26 18.60 16.68 3.06
CA PHE A 26 19.40 16.24 4.20
C PHE A 26 20.82 15.91 3.74
N ARG A 27 21.72 15.73 4.71
CA ARG A 27 23.11 15.36 4.45
C ARG A 27 23.36 13.95 4.96
N VAL A 28 24.16 13.18 4.21
CA VAL A 28 24.63 11.86 4.60
C VAL A 28 26.14 11.77 4.45
N GLN A 29 26.78 11.11 5.42
CA GLN A 29 28.20 10.82 5.38
C GLN A 29 28.44 9.41 5.90
N LYS A 30 29.15 8.60 5.12
CA LYS A 30 29.59 7.27 5.54
C LYS A 30 30.91 7.39 6.27
N GLN A 31 30.92 7.02 7.56
CA GLN A 31 32.09 7.14 8.43
C GLN A 31 32.97 5.86 8.44
N THR A 32 32.54 4.80 7.78
CA THR A 32 33.25 3.51 7.73
C THR A 32 33.78 3.23 6.34
N ASN A 33 34.88 2.48 6.26
CA ASN A 33 35.44 1.99 5.00
C ASN A 33 34.86 0.64 4.56
N GLU A 34 33.94 0.08 5.34
CA GLU A 34 33.29 -1.19 5.01
C GLU A 34 32.43 -1.06 3.74
N PRO A 35 32.36 -2.11 2.92
CA PRO A 35 31.56 -2.10 1.68
C PRO A 35 30.06 -2.24 1.97
N ILE A 36 29.55 -1.39 2.88
CA ILE A 36 28.13 -1.35 3.25
C ILE A 36 27.41 -0.44 2.29
N SER A 37 26.42 -0.95 1.60
CA SER A 37 25.48 -0.16 0.79
C SER A 37 24.28 0.25 1.64
N TRP A 38 23.79 1.45 1.42
CA TRP A 38 22.63 1.99 2.12
C TRP A 38 21.42 2.03 1.19
N VAL A 39 20.26 1.92 1.80
CA VAL A 39 18.97 2.02 1.11
C VAL A 39 18.16 3.15 1.77
N LEU A 40 17.70 4.08 0.94
CA LEU A 40 16.69 5.05 1.31
C LEU A 40 15.33 4.44 1.00
N GLN A 41 14.51 4.22 2.02
CA GLN A 41 13.14 3.74 1.87
C GLN A 41 12.15 4.77 2.39
N ASN A 42 10.97 4.80 1.78
CA ASN A 42 9.81 5.42 2.39
C ASN A 42 8.86 4.33 2.87
N ASN A 43 8.52 4.37 4.17
CA ASN A 43 7.60 3.40 4.75
C ASN A 43 6.14 3.61 4.32
N TYR A 44 5.84 4.78 3.72
CA TYR A 44 4.53 5.03 3.15
C TYR A 44 4.54 4.64 1.65
N PRO A 45 3.79 3.62 1.24
CA PRO A 45 3.92 3.04 -0.10
C PRO A 45 3.25 3.87 -1.21
N MET A 46 2.36 4.80 -0.86
CA MET A 46 1.53 5.55 -1.81
C MET A 46 2.25 6.81 -2.30
N ILE A 47 3.27 6.64 -3.14
CA ILE A 47 4.04 7.71 -3.76
C ILE A 47 4.05 7.48 -5.26
N ASP A 48 3.49 8.43 -6.03
CA ASP A 48 3.41 8.32 -7.49
C ASP A 48 4.80 8.37 -8.13
N GLU A 49 5.65 9.33 -7.66
CA GLU A 49 7.01 9.49 -8.16
C GLU A 49 7.94 9.98 -7.05
N LEU A 50 9.08 9.31 -6.94
CA LEU A 50 10.16 9.66 -6.03
C LEU A 50 11.44 9.89 -6.82
N ASN A 51 11.92 11.13 -6.85
CA ASN A 51 13.19 11.49 -7.47
C ASN A 51 14.22 11.81 -6.39
N VAL A 52 15.38 11.16 -6.44
CA VAL A 52 16.47 11.33 -5.48
C VAL A 52 17.72 11.82 -6.20
N PHE A 53 18.25 12.95 -5.78
CA PHE A 53 19.48 13.55 -6.29
C PHE A 53 20.54 13.51 -5.19
N LEU A 54 21.64 12.78 -5.42
CA LEU A 54 22.79 12.74 -4.52
C LEU A 54 23.88 13.67 -5.10
N ILE A 55 24.21 14.69 -4.37
CA ILE A 55 25.26 15.66 -4.75
C ILE A 55 26.47 15.46 -3.85
N ASN A 56 27.57 15.01 -4.42
CA ASN A 56 28.82 14.90 -3.68
C ASN A 56 29.39 16.31 -3.44
N GLU A 57 29.51 16.70 -2.16
CA GLU A 57 29.95 18.08 -1.80
C GLU A 57 31.41 18.37 -2.21
N LYS A 58 32.25 17.34 -2.36
CA LYS A 58 33.66 17.51 -2.70
C LYS A 58 33.89 17.57 -4.22
N SER A 59 33.23 16.71 -4.99
CA SER A 59 33.43 16.60 -6.45
C SER A 59 32.38 17.35 -7.27
N GLY A 60 31.27 17.76 -6.67
CA GLY A 60 30.12 18.35 -7.36
C GLY A 60 29.35 17.35 -8.25
N ARG A 61 29.70 16.06 -8.23
CA ARG A 61 29.03 15.03 -9.05
C ARG A 61 27.61 14.83 -8.54
N ILE A 62 26.67 14.83 -9.47
CA ILE A 62 25.25 14.59 -9.22
C ILE A 62 24.90 13.18 -9.73
N LEU A 63 24.32 12.36 -8.88
CA LEU A 63 23.69 11.10 -9.22
C LEU A 63 22.17 11.27 -9.05
N HIS A 64 21.42 10.94 -10.10
CA HIS A 64 19.96 10.99 -10.10
C HIS A 64 19.40 9.57 -10.19
N LYS A 65 18.47 9.23 -9.28
CA LYS A 65 17.70 7.99 -9.30
C LYS A 65 16.23 8.34 -9.15
N SER A 66 15.38 7.61 -9.84
CA SER A 66 13.92 7.81 -9.75
C SER A 66 13.18 6.49 -9.64
N ILE A 67 12.12 6.50 -8.86
CA ILE A 67 11.11 5.42 -8.81
C ILE A 67 9.78 6.04 -9.14
N LYS A 68 9.04 5.40 -10.04
CA LYS A 68 7.64 5.70 -10.33
C LYS A 68 6.79 4.53 -9.86
N GLU A 69 5.63 4.82 -9.26
CA GLU A 69 4.66 3.79 -8.89
C GLU A 69 4.28 2.93 -10.10
N ALA A 70 4.14 3.58 -11.26
CA ALA A 70 3.84 2.96 -12.54
C ALA A 70 4.87 1.91 -12.99
N LEU A 71 6.12 1.93 -12.47
CA LEU A 71 7.14 0.96 -12.83
C LEU A 71 6.97 -0.34 -12.03
N PRO A 72 6.83 -1.48 -12.73
CA PRO A 72 6.86 -2.80 -12.08
C PRO A 72 8.09 -2.98 -11.19
N SER A 73 7.96 -3.69 -10.08
CA SER A 73 9.07 -3.87 -9.12
C SER A 73 10.32 -4.50 -9.73
N TYR A 74 10.17 -5.39 -10.74
CA TYR A 74 11.30 -6.04 -11.43
C TYR A 74 12.13 -5.09 -12.32
N GLN A 75 11.60 -3.89 -12.61
CA GLN A 75 12.32 -2.84 -13.36
C GLN A 75 12.99 -1.81 -12.43
N ARG A 76 12.79 -1.93 -11.13
CA ARG A 76 13.39 -1.04 -10.13
C ARG A 76 14.78 -1.51 -9.73
N ASP A 77 15.63 -0.60 -9.26
CA ASP A 77 16.99 -0.93 -8.76
C ASP A 77 16.95 -1.97 -7.62
N ILE A 78 15.91 -1.94 -6.80
CA ILE A 78 15.63 -2.93 -5.76
C ILE A 78 14.26 -3.53 -6.05
N ASN A 79 14.22 -4.84 -6.27
CA ASN A 79 12.98 -5.55 -6.60
C ASN A 79 12.15 -5.83 -5.34
N VAL A 80 11.53 -4.77 -4.82
CA VAL A 80 10.60 -4.82 -3.69
C VAL A 80 9.36 -3.97 -4.01
N HIS A 81 8.25 -4.23 -3.31
CA HIS A 81 7.03 -3.44 -3.48
C HIS A 81 7.14 -2.03 -2.89
N GLN A 82 7.98 -1.86 -1.85
CA GLN A 82 8.21 -0.57 -1.20
C GLN A 82 9.02 0.36 -2.09
N CYS A 83 8.87 1.68 -1.87
CA CYS A 83 9.72 2.68 -2.51
C CYS A 83 11.10 2.68 -1.85
N ALA A 84 12.06 1.96 -2.44
CA ALA A 84 13.41 1.78 -1.93
C ALA A 84 14.45 2.09 -3.00
N ILE A 85 15.38 3.00 -2.70
CA ILE A 85 16.45 3.46 -3.61
C ILE A 85 17.80 3.18 -2.98
N PRO A 86 18.72 2.48 -3.68
CA PRO A 86 20.07 2.28 -3.18
C PRO A 86 20.85 3.61 -3.24
N LEU A 87 21.50 3.96 -2.12
CA LEU A 87 22.34 5.14 -1.99
C LEU A 87 23.81 4.75 -2.19
N ASP A 88 24.38 5.18 -3.32
CA ASP A 88 25.78 4.93 -3.65
C ASP A 88 26.68 5.99 -2.99
N VAL A 89 26.97 5.81 -1.72
CA VAL A 89 27.77 6.72 -0.90
C VAL A 89 29.17 6.17 -0.68
N SER A 90 30.19 6.91 -1.17
CA SER A 90 31.59 6.55 -0.95
C SER A 90 32.04 6.83 0.49
N PRO A 91 32.96 6.01 1.06
CA PRO A 91 33.51 6.21 2.39
C PRO A 91 34.08 7.61 2.59
N TYR A 92 33.88 8.19 3.77
CA TYR A 92 34.41 9.50 4.20
C TYR A 92 34.06 10.70 3.31
N GLN A 93 33.07 10.54 2.43
CA GLN A 93 32.55 11.64 1.62
C GLN A 93 31.18 12.08 2.11
N THR A 94 30.94 13.40 2.07
CA THR A 94 29.65 13.99 2.41
C THR A 94 28.86 14.22 1.14
N TYR A 95 27.59 13.81 1.21
CA TYR A 95 26.62 14.01 0.13
C TYR A 95 25.43 14.81 0.65
N THR A 96 25.02 15.80 -0.12
CA THR A 96 23.72 16.45 0.08
C THR A 96 22.70 15.72 -0.77
N VAL A 97 21.66 15.22 -0.14
CA VAL A 97 20.57 14.48 -0.77
C VAL A 97 19.36 15.39 -0.89
N TYR A 98 18.85 15.52 -2.12
CA TYR A 98 17.58 16.16 -2.40
C TYR A 98 16.59 15.09 -2.84
N VAL A 99 15.43 15.10 -2.22
CA VAL A 99 14.33 14.19 -2.55
C VAL A 99 13.14 15.03 -3.00
N HIS A 100 12.69 14.79 -4.22
CA HIS A 100 11.46 15.34 -4.76
C HIS A 100 10.39 14.27 -4.73
N LEU A 101 9.26 14.57 -4.12
CA LEU A 101 8.16 13.66 -3.88
C LEU A 101 6.89 14.23 -4.48
N THR A 102 6.28 13.44 -5.38
CA THR A 102 4.97 13.71 -5.95
C THR A 102 4.04 12.57 -5.56
N ALA A 103 2.89 12.90 -5.00
CA ALA A 103 1.85 11.94 -4.66
C ALA A 103 0.47 12.60 -4.83
N THR A 104 -0.47 11.86 -5.37
CA THR A 104 -1.90 12.24 -5.44
C THR A 104 -2.64 11.93 -4.14
N ASP A 105 -2.08 11.01 -3.35
CA ASP A 105 -2.58 10.63 -2.04
C ASP A 105 -2.02 11.49 -0.90
N ALA A 106 -2.33 11.12 0.35
CA ALA A 106 -1.80 11.80 1.53
C ALA A 106 -0.26 11.77 1.53
N LYS A 107 0.36 12.96 1.60
CA LYS A 107 1.81 13.12 1.56
C LYS A 107 2.41 12.92 2.94
N LYS A 108 2.61 11.66 3.31
CA LYS A 108 3.27 11.27 4.54
C LYS A 108 4.72 10.91 4.28
N ILE A 109 5.62 11.68 4.85
CA ILE A 109 7.06 11.53 4.65
C ILE A 109 7.65 10.73 5.79
N GLN A 110 8.01 9.47 5.51
CA GLN A 110 8.61 8.55 6.48
C GLN A 110 9.88 7.93 5.89
N PHE A 111 10.85 8.79 5.56
CA PHE A 111 12.12 8.30 5.03
C PHE A 111 12.97 7.67 6.13
N VAL A 112 13.46 6.48 5.84
CA VAL A 112 14.42 5.74 6.66
C VAL A 112 15.62 5.39 5.79
N ILE A 113 16.82 5.61 6.31
CA ILE A 113 18.07 5.14 5.71
C ILE A 113 18.55 3.97 6.54
N SER A 114 18.70 2.82 5.91
CA SER A 114 19.18 1.61 6.56
C SER A 114 20.26 0.93 5.73
N GLU A 115 21.04 0.08 6.37
CA GLU A 115 21.94 -0.83 5.66
C GLU A 115 21.14 -1.83 4.85
N THR A 116 21.63 -2.20 3.67
CA THR A 116 20.94 -3.13 2.77
C THR A 116 20.58 -4.45 3.46
N HIS A 117 21.48 -4.98 4.30
CA HIS A 117 21.20 -6.20 5.04
C HIS A 117 20.04 -6.03 6.04
N HIS A 118 20.03 -4.93 6.80
CA HIS A 118 18.96 -4.62 7.74
C HIS A 118 17.62 -4.39 7.03
N PHE A 119 17.65 -3.68 5.90
CA PHE A 119 16.49 -3.46 5.04
C PHE A 119 15.85 -4.79 4.61
N TYR A 120 16.64 -5.72 4.02
CA TYR A 120 16.10 -7.00 3.57
C TYR A 120 15.62 -7.88 4.72
N ARG A 121 16.25 -7.82 5.87
CA ARG A 121 15.80 -8.57 7.05
C ARG A 121 14.43 -8.09 7.50
N THR A 122 14.25 -6.77 7.67
CA THR A 122 12.96 -6.19 8.06
C THR A 122 11.88 -6.49 7.02
N TYR A 123 12.22 -6.39 5.75
CA TYR A 123 11.34 -6.74 4.64
C TYR A 123 10.89 -8.21 4.66
N LEU A 124 11.81 -9.13 4.94
CA LEU A 124 11.51 -10.56 5.06
C LEU A 124 10.64 -10.85 6.29
N ASP A 125 10.88 -10.20 7.43
CA ASP A 125 10.06 -10.35 8.64
C ASP A 125 8.61 -9.91 8.37
N GLU A 126 8.41 -8.80 7.65
CA GLU A 126 7.10 -8.35 7.20
C GLU A 126 6.43 -9.35 6.26
N LEU A 127 7.18 -9.87 5.28
CA LEU A 127 6.73 -10.91 4.36
C LEU A 127 6.27 -12.19 5.08
N TRP A 128 7.02 -12.64 6.08
CA TRP A 128 6.68 -13.80 6.89
C TRP A 128 5.35 -13.62 7.61
N PHE A 129 5.16 -12.48 8.26
CA PHE A 129 3.93 -12.16 8.95
C PHE A 129 2.71 -12.25 8.03
N TRP A 130 2.81 -11.61 6.89
CA TRP A 130 1.74 -11.59 5.93
C TRP A 130 1.50 -12.97 5.28
N SER A 131 2.54 -13.68 4.90
CA SER A 131 2.41 -15.03 4.35
C SER A 131 1.73 -15.99 5.32
N ALA A 132 2.05 -15.88 6.61
CA ALA A 132 1.39 -16.65 7.66
C ALA A 132 -0.10 -16.28 7.75
N HIS A 133 -0.45 -14.99 7.68
CA HIS A 133 -1.83 -14.52 7.66
C HIS A 133 -2.61 -15.08 6.45
N LEU A 134 -2.04 -15.00 5.25
CA LEU A 134 -2.65 -15.58 4.04
C LEU A 134 -2.83 -17.10 4.14
N GLY A 135 -1.82 -17.79 4.65
CA GLY A 135 -1.89 -19.25 4.88
C GLY A 135 -3.02 -19.62 5.84
N PHE A 136 -3.20 -18.82 6.91
CA PHE A 136 -4.31 -19.01 7.84
C PHE A 136 -5.68 -18.83 7.17
N VAL A 137 -5.87 -17.75 6.39
CA VAL A 137 -7.13 -17.50 5.68
C VAL A 137 -7.42 -18.62 4.67
N LEU A 138 -6.40 -19.07 3.92
CA LEU A 138 -6.52 -20.20 3.00
C LEU A 138 -6.94 -21.48 3.72
N CYS A 139 -6.34 -21.78 4.87
CA CYS A 139 -6.73 -22.93 5.69
C CYS A 139 -8.20 -22.83 6.11
N MET A 140 -8.64 -21.64 6.55
CA MET A 140 -10.05 -21.42 6.91
C MET A 140 -10.98 -21.64 5.71
N ILE A 141 -10.63 -21.18 4.52
CA ILE A 141 -11.41 -21.41 3.29
C ILE A 141 -11.51 -22.92 3.00
N ILE A 142 -10.40 -23.67 3.08
CA ILE A 142 -10.37 -25.11 2.84
C ILE A 142 -11.30 -25.84 3.82
N VAL A 143 -11.21 -25.52 5.11
CA VAL A 143 -12.06 -26.11 6.15
C VAL A 143 -13.54 -25.86 5.85
N GLN A 144 -13.89 -24.62 5.49
CA GLN A 144 -15.28 -24.27 5.16
C GLN A 144 -15.78 -24.94 3.89
N LEU A 145 -14.90 -25.14 2.90
CA LEU A 145 -15.22 -25.92 1.70
C LEU A 145 -15.53 -27.38 2.04
N VAL A 146 -14.78 -27.99 2.95
CA VAL A 146 -15.09 -29.36 3.41
C VAL A 146 -16.46 -29.41 4.08
N PHE A 147 -16.78 -28.46 4.98
CA PHE A 147 -18.10 -28.38 5.58
C PHE A 147 -19.19 -28.14 4.54
N LEU A 148 -18.97 -27.28 3.55
CA LEU A 148 -19.90 -27.05 2.46
C LEU A 148 -20.19 -28.34 1.67
N LEU A 149 -19.16 -29.12 1.35
CA LEU A 149 -19.31 -30.36 0.60
C LEU A 149 -20.09 -31.42 1.39
N VAL A 150 -19.90 -31.51 2.70
CA VAL A 150 -20.56 -32.48 3.58
C VAL A 150 -22.01 -32.07 3.88
N THR A 151 -22.23 -30.82 4.30
CA THR A 151 -23.54 -30.36 4.79
C THR A 151 -24.40 -29.79 3.67
N LYS A 152 -23.80 -29.25 2.60
CA LYS A 152 -24.46 -28.53 1.50
C LYS A 152 -25.30 -27.35 1.95
N GLU A 153 -25.00 -26.81 3.14
CA GLU A 153 -25.70 -25.67 3.70
C GLU A 153 -25.24 -24.34 3.09
N ARG A 154 -26.19 -23.48 2.80
CA ARG A 154 -25.97 -22.15 2.20
C ARG A 154 -25.06 -21.23 3.02
N ASN A 155 -25.08 -21.36 4.34
CA ASN A 155 -24.24 -20.56 5.24
C ASN A 155 -22.76 -20.77 4.98
N PHE A 156 -22.34 -22.03 4.76
CA PHE A 156 -20.94 -22.33 4.44
C PHE A 156 -20.53 -21.78 3.07
N LEU A 157 -21.43 -21.83 2.08
CA LEU A 157 -21.16 -21.22 0.78
C LEU A 157 -20.93 -19.70 0.88
N LEU A 158 -21.82 -19.00 1.59
CA LEU A 158 -21.70 -17.54 1.78
C LEU A 158 -20.44 -17.18 2.55
N TYR A 159 -20.07 -18.00 3.54
CA TYR A 159 -18.85 -17.79 4.30
C TYR A 159 -17.59 -18.00 3.47
N VAL A 160 -17.54 -19.04 2.64
CA VAL A 160 -16.45 -19.27 1.70
C VAL A 160 -16.31 -18.10 0.73
N LEU A 161 -17.42 -17.61 0.17
CA LEU A 161 -17.41 -16.46 -0.72
C LEU A 161 -16.90 -15.21 -0.02
N PHE A 162 -17.35 -14.94 1.21
CA PHE A 162 -16.88 -13.81 2.02
C PHE A 162 -15.37 -13.91 2.31
N LEU A 163 -14.89 -15.07 2.79
CA LEU A 163 -13.46 -15.28 3.05
C LEU A 163 -12.61 -15.16 1.78
N THR A 164 -13.14 -15.60 0.63
CA THR A 164 -12.45 -15.43 -0.65
C THR A 164 -12.38 -13.96 -1.05
N GLY A 165 -13.46 -13.20 -0.87
CA GLY A 165 -13.45 -11.75 -1.06
C GLY A 165 -12.43 -11.06 -0.16
N TYR A 166 -12.41 -11.41 1.13
CA TYR A 166 -11.42 -10.91 2.09
C TYR A 166 -9.98 -11.27 1.68
N LEU A 167 -9.75 -12.52 1.24
CA LEU A 167 -8.45 -12.95 0.74
C LEU A 167 -7.98 -12.09 -0.43
N VAL A 168 -8.87 -11.80 -1.38
CA VAL A 168 -8.55 -10.93 -2.53
C VAL A 168 -8.17 -9.53 -2.04
N VAL A 169 -8.91 -8.95 -1.09
CA VAL A 169 -8.58 -7.64 -0.49
C VAL A 169 -7.21 -7.68 0.18
N ALA A 170 -6.94 -8.71 0.99
CA ALA A 170 -5.67 -8.86 1.70
C ALA A 170 -4.49 -8.99 0.73
N VAL A 171 -4.68 -9.71 -0.36
CA VAL A 171 -3.67 -9.94 -1.39
C VAL A 171 -3.43 -8.70 -2.23
N VAL A 172 -4.47 -8.00 -2.66
CA VAL A 172 -4.35 -6.77 -3.49
C VAL A 172 -3.89 -5.58 -2.65
N GLY A 173 -4.46 -5.39 -1.45
CA GLY A 173 -4.22 -4.20 -0.63
C GLY A 173 -2.97 -4.29 0.24
N GLY A 174 -2.60 -5.51 0.69
CA GLY A 174 -1.54 -5.69 1.67
C GLY A 174 -0.13 -5.73 1.08
N TYR A 175 0.02 -6.02 -0.22
CA TYR A 175 1.33 -6.45 -0.72
C TYR A 175 1.89 -5.68 -1.92
N GLY A 176 1.07 -5.00 -2.73
CA GLY A 176 1.52 -4.54 -4.03
C GLY A 176 2.11 -5.66 -4.91
N PHE A 177 2.16 -6.91 -4.37
CA PHE A 177 2.69 -8.09 -5.04
C PHE A 177 1.83 -8.49 -6.22
N VAL A 178 0.51 -8.41 -6.03
CA VAL A 178 -0.46 -8.90 -7.00
C VAL A 178 -0.49 -8.04 -8.23
N ASP A 179 -0.37 -6.74 -8.04
CA ASP A 179 -0.36 -5.78 -9.13
C ASP A 179 0.82 -6.03 -10.07
N ASN A 180 1.98 -6.36 -9.48
CA ASN A 180 3.18 -6.68 -10.24
C ASN A 180 3.20 -8.11 -10.82
N LEU A 181 2.45 -9.05 -10.24
CA LEU A 181 2.44 -10.45 -10.66
C LEU A 181 1.37 -10.74 -11.72
N PHE A 182 0.15 -10.23 -11.53
CA PHE A 182 -1.00 -10.57 -12.36
C PHE A 182 -1.30 -9.57 -13.48
N TRP A 183 -1.04 -8.29 -13.24
CA TRP A 183 -1.28 -7.23 -14.24
C TRP A 183 -0.22 -6.11 -14.23
N PRO A 184 1.07 -6.49 -14.41
CA PRO A 184 2.17 -5.51 -14.35
C PRO A 184 2.03 -4.36 -15.35
N ASP A 185 1.44 -4.65 -16.52
CA ASP A 185 1.32 -3.70 -17.62
C ASP A 185 -0.05 -3.00 -17.70
N ASN A 186 -0.98 -3.31 -16.80
CA ASN A 186 -2.31 -2.73 -16.80
C ASN A 186 -2.47 -1.69 -15.69
N GLU A 187 -2.20 -0.42 -16.04
CA GLU A 187 -2.26 0.71 -15.11
C GLU A 187 -3.67 0.89 -14.52
N TRP A 188 -4.72 0.67 -15.31
CA TRP A 188 -6.10 0.79 -14.83
C TRP A 188 -6.42 -0.25 -13.74
N LEU A 189 -6.11 -1.52 -13.99
CA LEU A 189 -6.29 -2.56 -12.98
C LEU A 189 -5.45 -2.29 -11.74
N ARG A 190 -4.21 -1.87 -11.89
CA ARG A 190 -3.34 -1.54 -10.76
C ARG A 190 -3.93 -0.43 -9.89
N ARG A 191 -4.51 0.61 -10.50
CA ARG A 191 -5.11 1.73 -9.77
C ARG A 191 -6.43 1.37 -9.09
N TYR A 192 -7.26 0.52 -9.71
CA TYR A 192 -8.64 0.28 -9.24
C TYR A 192 -8.87 -1.12 -8.65
N SER A 193 -7.91 -2.03 -8.71
CA SER A 193 -8.04 -3.41 -8.18
C SER A 193 -8.47 -3.43 -6.71
N ILE A 194 -7.90 -2.56 -5.89
CA ILE A 194 -8.23 -2.46 -4.48
C ILE A 194 -9.69 -1.99 -4.26
N VAL A 195 -10.17 -1.03 -5.04
CA VAL A 195 -11.57 -0.55 -4.95
C VAL A 195 -12.54 -1.67 -5.31
N ILE A 196 -12.24 -2.41 -6.38
CA ILE A 196 -13.06 -3.55 -6.82
C ILE A 196 -13.07 -4.64 -5.74
N ALA A 197 -11.88 -5.00 -5.23
CA ALA A 197 -11.73 -6.05 -4.23
C ALA A 197 -12.48 -5.71 -2.92
N VAL A 198 -12.31 -4.50 -2.40
CA VAL A 198 -12.98 -4.03 -1.18
C VAL A 198 -14.48 -3.99 -1.37
N THR A 199 -14.97 -3.44 -2.48
CA THR A 199 -16.43 -3.36 -2.77
C THR A 199 -17.04 -4.75 -2.88
N LEU A 200 -16.38 -5.67 -3.60
CA LEU A 200 -16.84 -7.05 -3.73
C LEU A 200 -16.86 -7.77 -2.38
N SER A 201 -15.79 -7.66 -1.60
CA SER A 201 -15.69 -8.27 -0.26
C SER A 201 -16.78 -7.74 0.67
N ASN A 202 -17.04 -6.43 0.61
CA ASN A 202 -18.09 -5.79 1.38
C ASN A 202 -19.49 -6.34 1.04
N ILE A 203 -19.84 -6.42 -0.25
CA ILE A 203 -21.11 -7.00 -0.68
C ILE A 203 -21.26 -8.46 -0.19
N LEU A 204 -20.20 -9.26 -0.32
CA LEU A 204 -20.19 -10.64 0.14
C LEU A 204 -20.34 -10.73 1.66
N GLY A 205 -19.71 -9.82 2.41
CA GLY A 205 -19.86 -9.69 3.87
C GLY A 205 -21.29 -9.37 4.27
N VAL A 206 -21.91 -8.36 3.65
CA VAL A 206 -23.32 -7.99 3.91
C VAL A 206 -24.25 -9.17 3.65
N LEU A 207 -24.05 -9.88 2.54
CA LEU A 207 -24.83 -11.08 2.22
C LEU A 207 -24.65 -12.19 3.25
N PHE A 208 -23.40 -12.44 3.67
CA PHE A 208 -23.10 -13.45 4.69
C PHE A 208 -23.73 -13.09 6.04
N TYR A 209 -23.46 -11.89 6.60
CA TYR A 209 -23.94 -11.48 7.91
C TYR A 209 -25.47 -11.42 7.97
N THR A 210 -26.13 -10.87 6.94
CA THR A 210 -27.58 -10.75 6.92
C THR A 210 -28.26 -12.12 6.86
N HIS A 211 -27.66 -13.08 6.17
CA HIS A 211 -28.21 -14.42 6.06
C HIS A 211 -27.87 -15.31 7.26
N ALA A 212 -26.59 -15.40 7.62
CA ALA A 212 -26.10 -16.27 8.69
C ALA A 212 -26.70 -15.91 10.07
N LEU A 213 -26.77 -14.63 10.38
CA LEU A 213 -27.32 -14.12 11.64
C LEU A 213 -28.85 -13.93 11.60
N ARG A 214 -29.50 -14.23 10.47
CA ARG A 214 -30.95 -14.03 10.27
C ARG A 214 -31.41 -12.62 10.67
N LEU A 215 -30.59 -11.60 10.37
CA LEU A 215 -30.76 -10.22 10.85
C LEU A 215 -32.13 -9.63 10.49
N LYS A 216 -32.70 -10.00 9.36
CA LYS A 216 -34.04 -9.55 8.96
C LYS A 216 -35.11 -9.87 10.04
N LYS A 217 -34.93 -10.98 10.79
CA LYS A 217 -35.89 -11.41 11.84
C LYS A 217 -35.46 -10.95 13.23
N LEU A 218 -34.17 -11.07 13.55
CA LEU A 218 -33.66 -10.85 14.90
C LEU A 218 -33.34 -9.38 15.19
N ALA A 219 -32.83 -8.64 14.19
CA ALA A 219 -32.39 -7.26 14.32
C ALA A 219 -32.68 -6.44 13.06
N PRO A 220 -33.95 -6.08 12.80
CA PRO A 220 -34.36 -5.45 11.55
C PRO A 220 -33.71 -4.08 11.31
N LEU A 221 -33.33 -3.36 12.37
CA LEU A 221 -32.60 -2.11 12.25
C LEU A 221 -31.18 -2.35 11.72
N LEU A 222 -30.46 -3.31 12.31
CA LEU A 222 -29.11 -3.67 11.88
C LEU A 222 -29.11 -4.20 10.43
N TYR A 223 -30.10 -4.98 10.06
CA TYR A 223 -30.31 -5.44 8.68
C TYR A 223 -30.38 -4.26 7.69
N LYS A 224 -31.20 -3.23 8.03
CA LYS A 224 -31.34 -2.04 7.19
C LYS A 224 -30.03 -1.24 7.09
N LEU A 225 -29.33 -1.08 8.23
CA LEU A 225 -28.03 -0.38 8.26
C LEU A 225 -27.00 -1.06 7.37
N LEU A 226 -26.85 -2.38 7.46
CA LEU A 226 -25.92 -3.13 6.60
C LEU A 226 -26.30 -3.06 5.11
N LEU A 227 -27.60 -3.06 4.78
CA LEU A 227 -28.00 -2.88 3.39
C LEU A 227 -27.69 -1.48 2.87
N ILE A 228 -27.92 -0.44 3.68
CA ILE A 228 -27.59 0.94 3.34
C ILE A 228 -26.10 1.08 3.13
N GLU A 229 -25.28 0.49 4.00
CA GLU A 229 -23.83 0.47 3.93
C GLU A 229 -23.36 -0.22 2.63
N GLY A 230 -23.88 -1.41 2.31
CA GLY A 230 -23.55 -2.10 1.05
C GLY A 230 -23.93 -1.30 -0.20
N ILE A 231 -25.10 -0.65 -0.20
CA ILE A 231 -25.51 0.24 -1.31
C ILE A 231 -24.58 1.45 -1.40
N LEU A 232 -24.24 2.07 -0.26
CA LEU A 232 -23.37 3.23 -0.20
C LEU A 232 -21.96 2.89 -0.71
N SER A 233 -21.43 1.71 -0.38
CA SER A 233 -20.13 1.25 -0.88
C SER A 233 -20.10 1.11 -2.40
N VAL A 234 -21.18 0.60 -3.01
CA VAL A 234 -21.30 0.52 -4.48
C VAL A 234 -21.41 1.90 -5.11
N LEU A 235 -22.17 2.79 -4.51
CA LEU A 235 -22.31 4.16 -5.02
C LEU A 235 -20.99 4.94 -4.95
N LEU A 236 -20.28 4.83 -3.83
CA LEU A 236 -18.98 5.48 -3.65
C LEU A 236 -17.92 4.92 -4.61
N SER A 237 -17.86 3.59 -4.80
CA SER A 237 -16.95 3.02 -5.79
C SER A 237 -17.30 3.47 -7.21
N SER A 238 -18.58 3.53 -7.57
CA SER A 238 -19.01 4.05 -8.87
C SER A 238 -18.62 5.52 -9.05
N TRP A 239 -18.69 6.32 -7.99
CA TRP A 239 -18.27 7.72 -8.00
C TRP A 239 -16.79 7.88 -8.34
N ILE A 240 -15.92 7.06 -7.76
CA ILE A 240 -14.47 7.09 -8.01
C ILE A 240 -14.14 6.79 -9.49
N TYR A 241 -14.90 5.90 -10.14
CA TYR A 241 -14.71 5.62 -11.58
C TYR A 241 -15.10 6.80 -12.46
N VAL A 242 -16.12 7.58 -12.07
CA VAL A 242 -16.61 8.71 -12.85
C VAL A 242 -15.79 9.98 -12.61
N TRP A 243 -15.34 10.20 -11.37
CA TRP A 243 -14.57 11.38 -10.96
C TRP A 243 -13.31 10.96 -10.17
N PRO A 244 -12.29 10.41 -10.84
CA PRO A 244 -11.10 9.90 -10.20
C PRO A 244 -10.27 10.95 -9.42
N ASP A 245 -10.45 12.24 -9.76
CA ASP A 245 -9.70 13.34 -9.14
C ASP A 245 -10.30 13.82 -7.81
N THR A 246 -11.49 13.34 -7.43
CA THR A 246 -12.18 13.80 -6.21
C THR A 246 -11.83 12.98 -4.97
N LEU A 247 -11.49 11.72 -5.14
CA LEU A 247 -11.13 10.78 -4.06
C LEU A 247 -10.12 9.77 -4.59
N SER A 248 -8.98 9.66 -3.93
CA SER A 248 -8.05 8.61 -4.31
C SER A 248 -8.64 7.23 -3.98
N PRO A 249 -8.39 6.21 -4.81
CA PRO A 249 -8.84 4.84 -4.58
C PRO A 249 -8.42 4.28 -3.21
N ASN A 250 -7.26 4.69 -2.74
CA ASN A 250 -6.69 4.24 -1.48
C ASN A 250 -7.40 4.83 -0.25
N VAL A 251 -7.80 6.11 -0.32
CA VAL A 251 -8.60 6.76 0.73
C VAL A 251 -9.97 6.11 0.87
N TYR A 252 -10.60 5.79 -0.23
CA TYR A 252 -11.86 5.06 -0.25
C TYR A 252 -11.73 3.69 0.43
N SER A 253 -10.69 2.94 0.06
CA SER A 253 -10.45 1.60 0.62
C SER A 253 -10.22 1.65 2.13
N CYS A 254 -9.42 2.62 2.61
CA CYS A 254 -9.23 2.85 4.04
C CYS A 254 -10.53 3.23 4.76
N ALA A 255 -11.35 4.11 4.16
CA ALA A 255 -12.61 4.53 4.77
C ALA A 255 -13.58 3.36 4.92
N LEU A 256 -13.68 2.47 3.94
CA LEU A 256 -14.55 1.29 4.03
C LEU A 256 -14.05 0.25 5.05
N VAL A 257 -12.74 0.05 5.17
CA VAL A 257 -12.18 -0.90 6.16
C VAL A 257 -12.43 -0.42 7.60
N VAL A 258 -12.52 0.89 7.84
CA VAL A 258 -12.80 1.45 9.18
C VAL A 258 -14.28 1.29 9.58
N ILE A 259 -15.19 1.12 8.62
CA ILE A 259 -16.64 0.97 8.89
C ILE A 259 -16.99 -0.48 9.28
N PHE A 260 -16.10 -1.44 9.03
CA PHE A 260 -16.21 -2.85 9.43
C PHE A 260 -15.41 -3.16 10.69
#